data_730769cb52313e76771ea23b35dfdd1b
#
_entry.id   730769cb52313e76771ea23b35dfdd1b
#
_cell.length_a   1.000
_cell.length_b   1.000
_cell.length_c   1.000
_cell.angle_alpha   90.00
_cell.angle_beta   90.00
_cell.angle_gamma   90.00
#
_symmetry.space_group_name_H-M   'P 1'
#
loop_
_entity.id
_entity.type
_entity.pdbx_description
1 polymer ?
#
loop_
_entity_poly.entity_id
_entity_poly.type
_entity_poly.pdbx_seq_one_letter_code
_entity_poly.pdbx_strand_id
1 'polypeptide(L)'
;AALANFDLGKLSEAKKDAIVYACDQILSGELDEHFPLVVWQTGSGTQSNMNVNEVVSYVANMYLKDHQSDESIHPNDDVNKSQSSNDTFPTAMHVALYQEVETKLEPALKLLRNTLKEKEDKFDSIIKIGRTHLQDATPIKLGQEISGWRYMLDRCEIMLSESKKHILNLAIGGTAVGTGINAHPEFGDKVAHYISENT
;
A
#
# COMPACT_ATOMS: atom_id res chain seq x y z
N ALA A 1 4.50 -2.36 -13.63
CA ALA A 1 3.77 -2.36 -14.91
C ALA A 1 4.72 -2.17 -16.10
N ALA A 2 5.55 -1.12 -16.14
CA ALA A 2 6.47 -0.87 -17.27
C ALA A 2 7.42 -2.05 -17.52
N LEU A 3 8.06 -2.59 -16.47
CA LEU A 3 8.93 -3.77 -16.55
C LEU A 3 8.18 -4.99 -17.11
N ALA A 4 6.98 -5.25 -16.59
CA ALA A 4 6.16 -6.37 -17.06
C ALA A 4 5.76 -6.22 -18.54
N ASN A 5 5.38 -5.01 -18.97
CA ASN A 5 5.05 -4.74 -20.37
C ASN A 5 6.28 -4.88 -21.29
N PHE A 6 7.46 -4.49 -20.83
CA PHE A 6 8.71 -4.71 -21.56
C PHE A 6 9.01 -6.20 -21.74
N ASP A 7 8.98 -6.99 -20.66
CA ASP A 7 9.20 -8.43 -20.72
C ASP A 7 8.22 -9.17 -21.65
N LEU A 8 7.01 -8.66 -21.74
CA LEU A 8 5.96 -9.19 -22.62
C LEU A 8 6.02 -8.65 -24.03
N GLY A 9 7.04 -7.87 -24.38
CA GLY A 9 7.22 -7.28 -25.71
C GLY A 9 6.15 -6.25 -26.08
N LYS A 10 5.52 -5.61 -25.09
CA LYS A 10 4.48 -4.59 -25.28
C LYS A 10 4.99 -3.17 -25.16
N LEU A 11 6.20 -2.97 -24.69
CA LEU A 11 6.86 -1.68 -24.52
C LEU A 11 8.30 -1.79 -24.99
N SER A 12 8.85 -0.74 -25.63
CA SER A 12 10.27 -0.70 -25.98
C SER A 12 11.14 -0.49 -24.74
N GLU A 13 12.43 -0.84 -24.86
CA GLU A 13 13.40 -0.62 -23.80
C GLU A 13 13.52 0.86 -23.43
N ALA A 14 13.62 1.75 -24.43
CA ALA A 14 13.71 3.18 -24.19
C ALA A 14 12.51 3.75 -23.45
N LYS A 15 11.28 3.34 -23.81
CA LYS A 15 10.07 3.73 -23.08
C LYS A 15 10.02 3.18 -21.65
N LYS A 16 10.41 1.90 -21.46
CA LYS A 16 10.49 1.28 -20.15
C LYS A 16 11.44 2.07 -19.23
N ASP A 17 12.66 2.36 -19.71
CA ASP A 17 13.67 3.06 -18.93
C ASP A 17 13.22 4.48 -18.58
N ALA A 18 12.62 5.20 -19.53
CA ALA A 18 12.09 6.52 -19.29
C ALA A 18 10.94 6.55 -18.27
N ILE A 19 10.02 5.56 -18.32
CA ILE A 19 8.93 5.45 -17.35
C ILE A 19 9.47 5.12 -15.96
N VAL A 20 10.43 4.19 -15.85
CA VAL A 20 11.06 3.84 -14.57
C VAL A 20 11.77 5.05 -13.98
N TYR A 21 12.58 5.76 -14.77
CA TYR A 21 13.20 7.02 -14.33
C TYR A 21 12.18 8.03 -13.79
N ALA A 22 11.07 8.23 -14.51
CA ALA A 22 10.03 9.15 -14.05
C ALA A 22 9.39 8.71 -12.73
N CYS A 23 9.16 7.40 -12.54
CA CYS A 23 8.68 6.86 -11.28
C CYS A 23 9.67 7.09 -10.13
N ASP A 24 10.97 6.93 -10.37
CA ASP A 24 12.01 7.18 -9.37
C ASP A 24 12.05 8.66 -8.93
N GLN A 25 11.85 9.60 -9.88
CA GLN A 25 11.73 11.03 -9.57
C GLN A 25 10.50 11.34 -8.71
N ILE A 26 9.38 10.66 -8.95
CA ILE A 26 8.19 10.79 -8.09
C ILE A 26 8.48 10.26 -6.69
N LEU A 27 9.11 9.10 -6.58
CA LEU A 27 9.43 8.46 -5.30
C LEU A 27 10.44 9.26 -4.47
N SER A 28 11.30 10.07 -5.10
CA SER A 28 12.21 10.98 -4.39
C SER A 28 11.51 12.15 -3.69
N GLY A 29 10.23 12.42 -4.02
CA GLY A 29 9.46 13.55 -3.51
C GLY A 29 9.72 14.88 -4.25
N GLU A 30 10.56 14.90 -5.28
CA GLU A 30 10.86 16.12 -6.03
C GLU A 30 9.68 16.66 -6.85
N LEU A 31 8.67 15.81 -7.05
CA LEU A 31 7.51 16.11 -7.89
C LEU A 31 6.19 16.24 -7.11
N ASP A 32 6.24 16.33 -5.78
CA ASP A 32 5.03 16.33 -4.93
C ASP A 32 4.05 17.45 -5.28
N GLU A 33 4.53 18.62 -5.70
CA GLU A 33 3.68 19.75 -6.12
C GLU A 33 2.84 19.47 -7.37
N HIS A 34 3.20 18.44 -8.17
CA HIS A 34 2.46 18.04 -9.36
C HIS A 34 1.27 17.12 -9.04
N PHE A 35 1.02 16.82 -7.77
CA PHE A 35 -0.08 15.98 -7.28
C PHE A 35 -1.07 16.79 -6.41
N PRO A 36 -1.76 17.80 -6.98
CA PRO A 36 -2.59 18.71 -6.20
C PRO A 36 -3.97 18.14 -5.82
N LEU A 37 -4.28 16.91 -6.23
CA LEU A 37 -5.60 16.33 -6.02
C LEU A 37 -5.85 16.04 -4.54
N VAL A 38 -7.05 16.36 -4.07
CA VAL A 38 -7.47 16.09 -2.69
C VAL A 38 -7.96 14.66 -2.54
N VAL A 39 -7.85 14.10 -1.32
CA VAL A 39 -8.28 12.73 -1.01
C VAL A 39 -9.79 12.54 -1.29
N TRP A 40 -10.60 13.51 -0.88
CA TRP A 40 -12.05 13.47 -1.06
C TRP A 40 -12.47 14.08 -2.39
N GLN A 41 -12.41 13.27 -3.45
CA GLN A 41 -12.85 13.63 -4.79
C GLN A 41 -13.81 12.56 -5.35
N THR A 42 -13.63 12.08 -6.58
CA THR A 42 -14.40 10.93 -7.07
C THR A 42 -13.96 9.64 -6.37
N GLY A 43 -14.89 8.75 -6.06
CA GLY A 43 -14.61 7.52 -5.32
C GLY A 43 -13.90 6.42 -6.13
N SER A 44 -13.67 6.62 -7.43
CA SER A 44 -13.13 5.60 -8.34
C SER A 44 -11.61 5.55 -8.44
N GLY A 45 -10.89 6.56 -7.94
CA GLY A 45 -9.43 6.66 -8.08
C GLY A 45 -8.94 7.06 -9.48
N THR A 46 -9.85 7.25 -10.45
CA THR A 46 -9.48 7.56 -11.84
C THR A 46 -8.67 8.84 -11.96
N GLN A 47 -9.05 9.91 -11.26
CA GLN A 47 -8.32 11.17 -11.30
C GLN A 47 -6.89 11.03 -10.79
N SER A 48 -6.67 10.33 -9.68
CA SER A 48 -5.33 10.07 -9.15
C SER A 48 -4.50 9.23 -10.12
N ASN A 49 -5.07 8.17 -10.70
CA ASN A 49 -4.39 7.36 -11.70
C ASN A 49 -3.99 8.18 -12.94
N MET A 50 -4.89 9.03 -13.44
CA MET A 50 -4.60 9.89 -14.58
C MET A 50 -3.55 10.95 -14.26
N ASN A 51 -3.60 11.57 -13.08
CA ASN A 51 -2.58 12.51 -12.65
C ASN A 51 -1.18 11.86 -12.65
N VAL A 52 -1.06 10.66 -12.07
CA VAL A 52 0.21 9.90 -12.10
C VAL A 52 0.65 9.62 -13.53
N ASN A 53 -0.24 9.14 -14.39
CA ASN A 53 0.08 8.83 -15.79
C ASN A 53 0.58 10.06 -16.55
N GLU A 54 -0.04 11.23 -16.34
CA GLU A 54 0.34 12.48 -17.00
C GLU A 54 1.69 12.99 -16.50
N VAL A 55 1.94 12.97 -15.19
CA VAL A 55 3.24 13.38 -14.63
C VAL A 55 4.35 12.44 -15.11
N VAL A 56 4.14 11.12 -15.04
CA VAL A 56 5.09 10.13 -15.54
C VAL A 56 5.37 10.34 -17.03
N SER A 57 4.33 10.52 -17.86
CA SER A 57 4.48 10.74 -19.29
C SER A 57 5.28 12.02 -19.59
N TYR A 58 5.03 13.09 -18.87
CA TYR A 58 5.75 14.35 -19.05
C TYR A 58 7.24 14.19 -18.74
N VAL A 59 7.58 13.66 -17.57
CA VAL A 59 8.97 13.49 -17.14
C VAL A 59 9.70 12.48 -18.04
N ALA A 60 9.04 11.38 -18.40
CA ALA A 60 9.60 10.37 -19.28
C ALA A 60 9.89 10.91 -20.70
N ASN A 61 9.04 11.79 -21.22
CA ASN A 61 9.32 12.47 -22.51
C ASN A 61 10.51 13.43 -22.42
N MET A 62 10.71 14.12 -21.31
CA MET A 62 11.92 14.91 -21.08
C MET A 62 13.17 14.04 -21.08
N TYR A 63 13.12 12.92 -20.35
CA TYR A 63 14.20 11.92 -20.34
C TYR A 63 14.55 11.43 -21.75
N LEU A 64 13.56 11.02 -22.55
CA LEU A 64 13.76 10.56 -23.92
C LEU A 64 14.43 11.64 -24.80
N LYS A 65 13.98 12.89 -24.67
CA LYS A 65 14.58 14.01 -25.41
C LYS A 65 16.04 14.24 -25.05
N ASP A 66 16.38 14.19 -23.78
CA ASP A 66 17.76 14.37 -23.30
C ASP A 66 18.67 13.23 -23.77
N HIS A 67 18.12 12.04 -23.98
CA HIS A 67 18.81 10.88 -24.53
C HIS A 67 18.69 10.77 -26.06
N GLN A 68 18.23 11.81 -26.75
CA GLN A 68 18.15 11.90 -28.21
C GLN A 68 17.33 10.76 -28.85
N SER A 69 16.29 10.30 -28.16
CA SER A 69 15.37 9.30 -28.67
C SER A 69 14.27 9.97 -29.50
N ASP A 70 13.91 9.36 -30.64
CA ASP A 70 12.78 9.77 -31.47
C ASP A 70 11.43 9.23 -30.95
N GLU A 71 11.44 8.40 -29.92
CA GLU A 71 10.20 7.86 -29.30
C GLU A 71 9.48 8.91 -28.46
N SER A 72 8.18 8.70 -28.28
CA SER A 72 7.34 9.51 -27.38
C SER A 72 6.49 8.62 -26.50
N ILE A 73 6.15 9.09 -25.30
CA ILE A 73 5.34 8.38 -24.32
C ILE A 73 4.00 9.09 -24.16
N HIS A 74 2.92 8.33 -24.35
CA HIS A 74 1.56 8.79 -24.14
C HIS A 74 1.03 8.26 -22.78
N PRO A 75 0.34 9.09 -21.97
CA PRO A 75 -0.09 8.69 -20.61
C PRO A 75 -1.01 7.45 -20.62
N ASN A 76 -1.93 7.34 -21.60
CA ASN A 76 -2.85 6.20 -21.67
C ASN A 76 -2.26 4.99 -22.41
N ASP A 77 -1.57 5.24 -23.54
CA ASP A 77 -1.17 4.17 -24.45
C ASP A 77 0.14 3.49 -24.04
N ASP A 78 0.99 4.18 -23.27
CA ASP A 78 2.28 3.69 -22.84
C ASP A 78 2.36 3.56 -21.30
N VAL A 79 2.11 4.63 -20.54
CA VAL A 79 2.20 4.59 -19.07
C VAL A 79 1.13 3.68 -18.50
N ASN A 80 -0.13 3.84 -18.91
CA ASN A 80 -1.26 3.03 -18.47
C ASN A 80 -1.46 1.72 -19.26
N LYS A 81 -0.50 1.35 -20.10
CA LYS A 81 -0.59 0.16 -20.94
C LYS A 81 -0.89 -1.11 -20.13
N SER A 82 -1.82 -1.91 -20.63
CA SER A 82 -2.31 -3.16 -19.98
C SER A 82 -3.00 -2.95 -18.63
N GLN A 83 -3.39 -1.73 -18.29
CA GLN A 83 -3.94 -1.32 -17.00
C GLN A 83 -5.25 -0.57 -17.16
N SER A 84 -5.97 -0.44 -16.06
CA SER A 84 -7.08 0.46 -15.85
C SER A 84 -6.94 1.11 -14.47
N SER A 85 -7.56 2.27 -14.25
CA SER A 85 -7.70 2.81 -12.89
C SER A 85 -8.47 1.85 -11.97
N ASN A 86 -9.30 0.97 -12.53
CA ASN A 86 -10.11 0.03 -11.76
C ASN A 86 -9.31 -1.14 -11.18
N ASP A 87 -8.15 -1.47 -11.72
CA ASP A 87 -7.26 -2.48 -11.17
C ASP A 87 -5.99 -1.88 -10.54
N THR A 88 -5.41 -0.83 -11.13
CA THR A 88 -4.16 -0.22 -10.65
C THR A 88 -4.36 0.52 -9.32
N PHE A 89 -5.42 1.33 -9.20
CA PHE A 89 -5.65 2.12 -7.99
C PHE A 89 -5.92 1.24 -6.74
N PRO A 90 -6.83 0.23 -6.78
CA PRO A 90 -6.98 -0.67 -5.63
C PRO A 90 -5.72 -1.50 -5.35
N THR A 91 -4.95 -1.87 -6.36
CA THR A 91 -3.65 -2.51 -6.16
C THR A 91 -2.69 -1.59 -5.38
N ALA A 92 -2.56 -0.33 -5.77
CA ALA A 92 -1.74 0.65 -5.06
C ALA A 92 -2.22 0.85 -3.60
N MET A 93 -3.54 0.89 -3.37
CA MET A 93 -4.10 0.96 -2.01
C MET A 93 -3.70 -0.26 -1.16
N HIS A 94 -3.77 -1.48 -1.72
CA HIS A 94 -3.39 -2.70 -1.01
C HIS A 94 -1.89 -2.69 -0.66
N VAL A 95 -1.02 -2.33 -1.61
CA VAL A 95 0.42 -2.24 -1.38
C VAL A 95 0.75 -1.21 -0.30
N ALA A 96 0.20 0.00 -0.39
CA ALA A 96 0.42 1.05 0.58
C ALA A 96 -0.08 0.65 1.98
N LEU A 97 -1.28 0.07 2.07
CA LEU A 97 -1.84 -0.39 3.34
C LEU A 97 -0.99 -1.51 3.96
N TYR A 98 -0.55 -2.48 3.15
CA TYR A 98 0.31 -3.56 3.64
C TYR A 98 1.61 -3.02 4.23
N GLN A 99 2.29 -2.13 3.51
CA GLN A 99 3.54 -1.51 3.99
C GLN A 99 3.35 -0.70 5.28
N GLU A 100 2.29 0.11 5.37
CA GLU A 100 2.00 0.90 6.59
C GLU A 100 1.68 -0.01 7.79
N VAL A 101 0.96 -1.10 7.57
CA VAL A 101 0.68 -2.08 8.62
C VAL A 101 1.96 -2.76 9.09
N GLU A 102 2.79 -3.24 8.17
CA GLU A 102 4.01 -3.99 8.47
C GLU A 102 5.07 -3.11 9.15
N THR A 103 5.26 -1.88 8.63
CA THR A 103 6.38 -1.03 9.06
C THR A 103 6.02 -0.10 10.21
N LYS A 104 4.75 0.22 10.42
CA LYS A 104 4.32 1.19 11.44
C LYS A 104 3.35 0.61 12.47
N LEU A 105 2.23 0.02 12.00
CA LEU A 105 1.17 -0.40 12.92
C LEU A 105 1.59 -1.61 13.78
N GLU A 106 2.13 -2.65 13.19
CA GLU A 106 2.56 -3.84 13.94
C GLU A 106 3.66 -3.53 14.97
N PRO A 107 4.72 -2.80 14.63
CA PRO A 107 5.72 -2.41 15.63
C PRO A 107 5.12 -1.58 16.78
N ALA A 108 4.23 -0.65 16.49
CA ALA A 108 3.57 0.17 17.51
C ALA A 108 2.66 -0.69 18.43
N LEU A 109 1.90 -1.62 17.85
CA LEU A 109 1.05 -2.55 18.58
C LEU A 109 1.89 -3.46 19.52
N LYS A 110 2.98 -4.02 19.02
CA LYS A 110 3.92 -4.83 19.79
C LYS A 110 4.56 -4.03 20.94
N LEU A 111 4.94 -2.78 20.68
CA LEU A 111 5.50 -1.89 21.72
C LEU A 111 4.48 -1.63 22.84
N LEU A 112 3.25 -1.29 22.50
CA LEU A 112 2.19 -1.06 23.48
C LEU A 112 1.88 -2.32 24.29
N ARG A 113 1.73 -3.45 23.62
CA ARG A 113 1.51 -4.76 24.24
C ARG A 113 2.61 -5.11 25.25
N ASN A 114 3.86 -4.95 24.87
CA ASN A 114 5.01 -5.24 25.74
C ASN A 114 5.05 -4.29 26.94
N THR A 115 4.77 -3.01 26.72
CA THR A 115 4.65 -2.02 27.81
C THR A 115 3.55 -2.40 28.79
N LEU A 116 2.40 -2.86 28.32
CA LEU A 116 1.32 -3.35 29.18
C LEU A 116 1.75 -4.62 29.94
N LYS A 117 2.50 -5.54 29.30
CA LYS A 117 3.04 -6.72 29.99
C LYS A 117 3.97 -6.34 31.14
N GLU A 118 4.88 -5.41 30.92
CA GLU A 118 5.75 -4.91 31.99
C GLU A 118 4.96 -4.28 33.15
N LYS A 119 3.90 -3.54 32.84
CA LYS A 119 3.03 -2.93 33.86
C LYS A 119 2.17 -3.96 34.58
N GLU A 120 1.65 -4.98 33.88
CA GLU A 120 0.95 -6.13 34.44
C GLU A 120 1.82 -6.78 35.53
N ASP A 121 3.06 -7.11 35.20
CA ASP A 121 3.99 -7.77 36.13
C ASP A 121 4.39 -6.84 37.29
N LYS A 122 4.69 -5.59 37.00
CA LYS A 122 5.10 -4.59 38.00
C LYS A 122 4.01 -4.33 39.06
N PHE A 123 2.74 -4.36 38.64
CA PHE A 123 1.62 -3.99 39.50
C PHE A 123 0.77 -5.17 39.97
N ASP A 124 1.26 -6.41 39.82
CA ASP A 124 0.53 -7.63 40.24
C ASP A 124 0.27 -7.67 41.73
N SER A 125 1.10 -7.05 42.58
CA SER A 125 0.92 -7.01 44.01
C SER A 125 0.00 -5.91 44.54
N ILE A 126 -0.42 -4.98 43.68
CA ILE A 126 -1.25 -3.83 44.07
C ILE A 126 -2.73 -4.22 44.05
N ILE A 127 -3.35 -4.21 45.25
CA ILE A 127 -4.78 -4.45 45.38
C ILE A 127 -5.56 -3.14 45.16
N LYS A 128 -6.59 -3.21 44.37
CA LYS A 128 -7.54 -2.11 44.12
C LYS A 128 -8.98 -2.60 44.18
N ILE A 129 -9.94 -1.68 44.23
CA ILE A 129 -11.34 -2.04 44.10
C ILE A 129 -11.68 -2.31 42.62
N GLY A 130 -12.32 -3.44 42.33
CA GLY A 130 -13.01 -3.68 41.07
C GLY A 130 -14.34 -2.96 41.03
N ARG A 131 -14.84 -2.65 39.82
CA ARG A 131 -16.12 -1.97 39.62
C ARG A 131 -17.00 -2.71 38.64
N THR A 132 -18.29 -2.76 38.94
CA THR A 132 -19.36 -3.20 38.04
C THR A 132 -20.47 -2.15 38.07
N HIS A 133 -21.08 -1.85 36.95
CA HIS A 133 -22.09 -0.78 36.84
C HIS A 133 -21.66 0.57 37.48
N LEU A 134 -20.36 0.90 37.36
CA LEU A 134 -19.74 2.11 37.96
C LEU A 134 -19.79 2.14 39.51
N GLN A 135 -20.13 1.02 40.16
CA GLN A 135 -20.20 0.87 41.62
C GLN A 135 -19.02 0.01 42.10
N ASP A 136 -18.60 0.22 43.33
CA ASP A 136 -17.57 -0.59 43.98
C ASP A 136 -18.07 -2.04 44.11
N ALA A 137 -17.20 -2.99 43.70
CA ALA A 137 -17.47 -4.41 43.74
C ALA A 137 -16.39 -5.15 44.56
N THR A 138 -15.86 -6.24 44.04
CA THR A 138 -14.83 -7.04 44.75
C THR A 138 -13.42 -6.50 44.49
N PRO A 139 -12.47 -6.71 45.45
CA PRO A 139 -11.06 -6.39 45.22
C PRO A 139 -10.48 -7.19 44.06
N ILE A 140 -9.63 -6.53 43.27
CA ILE A 140 -8.82 -7.12 42.19
C ILE A 140 -7.39 -6.61 42.28
N LYS A 141 -6.47 -7.28 41.61
CA LYS A 141 -5.12 -6.74 41.42
C LYS A 141 -5.09 -5.76 40.25
N LEU A 142 -4.31 -4.68 40.37
CA LEU A 142 -4.09 -3.76 39.28
C LEU A 142 -3.47 -4.46 38.07
N GLY A 143 -2.54 -5.39 38.29
CA GLY A 143 -1.99 -6.25 37.23
C GLY A 143 -3.07 -7.05 36.49
N GLN A 144 -4.11 -7.55 37.15
CA GLN A 144 -5.24 -8.24 36.49
C GLN A 144 -6.04 -7.32 35.58
N GLU A 145 -6.28 -6.07 35.96
CA GLU A 145 -6.96 -5.09 35.09
C GLU A 145 -6.11 -4.82 33.83
N ILE A 146 -4.80 -4.60 33.99
CA ILE A 146 -3.86 -4.39 32.89
C ILE A 146 -3.76 -5.63 32.00
N SER A 147 -3.79 -6.81 32.55
CA SER A 147 -3.77 -8.06 31.77
C SER A 147 -4.95 -8.17 30.80
N GLY A 148 -6.11 -7.66 31.18
CA GLY A 148 -7.28 -7.56 30.30
C GLY A 148 -7.01 -6.69 29.08
N TRP A 149 -6.38 -5.53 29.26
CA TRP A 149 -6.01 -4.64 28.16
C TRP A 149 -4.94 -5.24 27.27
N ARG A 150 -3.92 -5.87 27.85
CA ARG A 150 -2.89 -6.59 27.08
C ARG A 150 -3.51 -7.72 26.27
N TYR A 151 -4.40 -8.49 26.83
CA TYR A 151 -5.07 -9.60 26.12
C TYR A 151 -5.88 -9.11 24.92
N MET A 152 -6.50 -7.94 25.00
CA MET A 152 -7.16 -7.34 23.83
C MET A 152 -6.16 -7.09 22.69
N LEU A 153 -4.94 -6.62 23.00
CA LEU A 153 -3.90 -6.43 21.99
C LEU A 153 -3.38 -7.76 21.43
N ASP A 154 -3.24 -8.80 22.25
CA ASP A 154 -2.90 -10.15 21.75
C ASP A 154 -3.95 -10.63 20.71
N ARG A 155 -5.21 -10.36 20.95
CA ARG A 155 -6.28 -10.68 20.00
C ARG A 155 -6.22 -9.81 18.73
N CYS A 156 -5.89 -8.53 18.88
CA CYS A 156 -5.70 -7.62 17.74
C CYS A 156 -4.53 -8.07 16.84
N GLU A 157 -3.42 -8.52 17.41
CA GLU A 157 -2.28 -9.08 16.63
C GLU A 157 -2.73 -10.26 15.76
N ILE A 158 -3.52 -11.18 16.32
CA ILE A 158 -4.04 -12.34 15.57
C ILE A 158 -4.94 -11.88 14.43
N MET A 159 -5.93 -11.02 14.72
CA MET A 159 -6.87 -10.52 13.72
C MET A 159 -6.14 -9.74 12.60
N LEU A 160 -5.14 -8.94 12.96
CA LEU A 160 -4.33 -8.19 11.99
C LEU A 160 -3.54 -9.14 11.07
N SER A 161 -2.89 -10.14 11.65
CA SER A 161 -2.15 -11.17 10.89
C SER A 161 -3.06 -11.95 9.92
N GLU A 162 -4.29 -12.26 10.33
CA GLU A 162 -5.27 -12.92 9.48
C GLU A 162 -5.75 -12.00 8.36
N SER A 163 -6.05 -10.73 8.67
CA SER A 163 -6.53 -9.74 7.70
C SER A 163 -5.48 -9.41 6.63
N LYS A 164 -4.20 -9.38 6.99
CA LYS A 164 -3.09 -9.13 6.04
C LYS A 164 -3.09 -10.11 4.87
N LYS A 165 -3.48 -11.37 5.07
CA LYS A 165 -3.52 -12.38 4.01
C LYS A 165 -4.49 -12.00 2.89
N HIS A 166 -5.56 -11.29 3.19
CA HIS A 166 -6.55 -10.86 2.21
C HIS A 166 -6.09 -9.65 1.39
N ILE A 167 -5.23 -8.80 1.97
CA ILE A 167 -4.66 -7.63 1.28
C ILE A 167 -3.66 -8.05 0.20
N LEU A 168 -3.06 -9.23 0.31
CA LEU A 168 -2.12 -9.76 -0.69
C LEU A 168 -2.78 -10.12 -2.03
N ASN A 169 -4.11 -10.25 -2.07
CA ASN A 169 -4.82 -10.44 -3.33
C ASN A 169 -4.97 -9.10 -4.06
N LEU A 170 -4.31 -8.96 -5.19
CA LEU A 170 -4.26 -7.74 -5.97
C LEU A 170 -5.26 -7.77 -7.13
N ALA A 171 -5.81 -6.62 -7.48
CA ALA A 171 -6.72 -6.46 -8.61
C ALA A 171 -5.99 -6.35 -9.95
N ILE A 172 -4.66 -6.12 -9.92
CA ILE A 172 -3.85 -5.88 -11.13
C ILE A 172 -3.97 -7.04 -12.13
N GLY A 173 -4.08 -6.69 -13.42
CA GLY A 173 -4.33 -7.63 -14.49
C GLY A 173 -5.82 -7.83 -14.82
N GLY A 174 -6.73 -7.40 -13.93
CA GLY A 174 -8.17 -7.44 -14.18
C GLY A 174 -8.65 -6.40 -15.20
N THR A 175 -7.91 -5.33 -15.34
CA THR A 175 -8.24 -4.17 -16.20
C THR A 175 -9.58 -3.53 -15.86
N ALA A 176 -10.38 -3.10 -16.84
CA ALA A 176 -11.57 -2.29 -16.61
C ALA A 176 -12.69 -2.99 -15.82
N VAL A 177 -12.91 -4.29 -16.07
CA VAL A 177 -14.06 -5.04 -15.52
C VAL A 177 -13.69 -6.42 -14.97
N GLY A 178 -12.41 -6.66 -14.71
CA GLY A 178 -11.93 -7.92 -14.11
C GLY A 178 -11.69 -9.06 -15.09
N THR A 179 -11.77 -8.82 -16.41
CA THR A 179 -11.61 -9.85 -17.45
C THR A 179 -10.24 -9.86 -18.11
N GLY A 180 -9.37 -8.91 -17.79
CA GLY A 180 -8.05 -8.79 -18.40
C GLY A 180 -8.07 -8.28 -19.82
N ILE A 181 -9.16 -7.63 -20.26
CA ILE A 181 -9.28 -7.10 -21.62
C ILE A 181 -8.12 -6.13 -21.94
N ASN A 182 -7.52 -6.27 -23.11
CA ASN A 182 -6.37 -5.50 -23.60
C ASN A 182 -5.06 -5.69 -22.81
N ALA A 183 -4.99 -6.65 -21.87
CA ALA A 183 -3.76 -7.03 -21.20
C ALA A 183 -3.26 -8.41 -21.70
N HIS A 184 -1.94 -8.62 -21.62
CA HIS A 184 -1.40 -9.96 -21.84
C HIS A 184 -1.81 -10.88 -20.68
N PRO A 185 -2.14 -12.18 -20.92
CA PRO A 185 -2.57 -13.09 -19.85
C PRO A 185 -1.61 -13.15 -18.65
N GLU A 186 -0.30 -13.06 -18.86
CA GLU A 186 0.71 -13.09 -17.80
C GLU A 186 1.00 -11.72 -17.17
N PHE A 187 0.31 -10.65 -17.58
CA PHE A 187 0.63 -9.30 -17.11
C PHE A 187 0.44 -9.15 -15.60
N GLY A 188 -0.68 -9.62 -15.07
CA GLY A 188 -0.98 -9.53 -13.64
C GLY A 188 0.05 -10.25 -12.78
N ASP A 189 0.42 -11.48 -13.14
CA ASP A 189 1.41 -12.29 -12.43
C ASP A 189 2.80 -11.64 -12.45
N LYS A 190 3.22 -11.12 -13.60
CA LYS A 190 4.50 -10.41 -13.71
C LYS A 190 4.53 -9.12 -12.87
N VAL A 191 3.45 -8.33 -12.87
CA VAL A 191 3.38 -7.13 -12.04
C VAL A 191 3.40 -7.49 -10.57
N ALA A 192 2.64 -8.51 -10.14
CA ALA A 192 2.65 -8.98 -8.76
C ALA A 192 4.05 -9.44 -8.32
N HIS A 193 4.78 -10.14 -9.22
CA HIS A 193 6.18 -10.53 -8.98
C HIS A 193 7.07 -9.31 -8.74
N TYR A 194 7.03 -8.32 -9.63
CA TYR A 194 7.82 -7.08 -9.46
C TYR A 194 7.43 -6.28 -8.21
N ILE A 195 6.16 -6.28 -7.82
CA ILE A 195 5.73 -5.67 -6.56
C ILE A 195 6.38 -6.40 -5.38
N SER A 196 6.37 -7.74 -5.38
CA SER A 196 6.93 -8.54 -4.29
C SER A 196 8.45 -8.42 -4.12
N GLU A 197 9.16 -8.00 -5.15
CA GLU A 197 10.61 -7.73 -5.07
C GLU A 197 10.93 -6.36 -4.46
N ASN A 198 9.95 -5.44 -4.44
CA ASN A 198 10.12 -4.05 -4.02
C ASN A 198 9.33 -3.70 -2.74
N THR A 199 8.60 -4.66 -2.18
CA THR A 199 7.77 -4.48 -0.98
C THR A 199 7.97 -5.60 0.02
#